data_1b41cb69a3da52e54af2b7aafc073b3c
#
_entry.id   1b41cb69a3da52e54af2b7aafc073b3c
#
_cell.length_a   1.000
_cell.length_b   1.000
_cell.length_c   1.000
_cell.angle_alpha   90.00
_cell.angle_beta   90.00
_cell.angle_gamma   90.00
#
_symmetry.space_group_name_H-M   'P 1'
#
loop_
_entity.id
_entity.type
_entity.pdbx_description
1 polymer ?
#
loop_
_entity_poly.entity_id
_entity_poly.type
_entity_poly.pdbx_seq_one_letter_code
_entity_poly.pdbx_strand_id
1 'polypeptide(L)'
;MSDTPDECLHCDINELVRERIEGGATDLAKLAAMMAESLADLVLLASKEDRAGLMADALAHFGSILLEKGDELDAGRSGATH
;
A
#
# COMPACT_ATOMS: atom_id res chain seq x y z
N MET A 1 -11.01 17.47 14.79
CA MET A 1 -10.46 16.68 14.67
C MET A 1 -9.30 16.63 15.13
N SER A 2 -9.04 16.44 15.81
CA SER A 2 -8.01 16.46 16.33
C SER A 2 -7.15 15.51 15.99
N ASP A 3 -7.49 14.56 15.51
CA ASP A 3 -6.63 13.63 15.30
C ASP A 3 -5.73 14.01 14.33
N THR A 4 -4.63 13.55 14.28
CA THR A 4 -3.70 13.84 13.30
C THR A 4 -4.05 13.09 12.11
N PRO A 5 -4.10 13.71 11.02
CA PRO A 5 -4.44 13.03 9.78
C PRO A 5 -3.46 11.93 9.46
N ASP A 6 -2.24 12.04 9.94
CA ASP A 6 -1.26 11.05 9.61
C ASP A 6 -1.55 9.72 10.18
N GLU A 7 -2.24 9.68 11.27
CA GLU A 7 -2.46 8.43 11.91
C GLU A 7 -3.29 7.50 11.12
N CYS A 8 -4.17 8.02 10.29
CA CYS A 8 -5.08 7.20 9.55
C CYS A 8 -4.88 7.24 8.06
N LEU A 9 -3.72 7.66 7.62
CA LEU A 9 -3.48 7.69 6.19
C LEU A 9 -3.66 6.32 5.57
N HIS A 10 -3.13 5.32 6.24
CA HIS A 10 -3.25 3.94 5.76
C HIS A 10 -4.72 3.53 5.71
N CYS A 11 -5.49 3.93 6.70
CA CYS A 11 -6.92 3.61 6.72
C CYS A 11 -7.66 4.34 5.62
N ASP A 12 -7.29 5.60 5.41
CA ASP A 12 -7.94 6.40 4.37
C ASP A 12 -7.69 5.82 3.00
N ILE A 13 -6.46 5.39 2.76
CA ILE A 13 -6.13 4.81 1.47
C ILE A 13 -6.89 3.51 1.26
N ASN A 14 -6.96 2.68 2.29
CA ASN A 14 -7.69 1.43 2.18
C ASN A 14 -9.17 1.68 1.92
N GLU A 15 -9.71 2.71 2.50
CA GLU A 15 -11.11 3.02 2.29
C GLU A 15 -11.35 3.50 0.87
N LEU A 16 -10.46 4.32 0.34
CA LEU A 16 -10.57 4.76 -1.04
C LEU A 16 -10.49 3.58 -2.00
N VAL A 17 -9.59 2.66 -1.74
CA VAL A 17 -9.47 1.49 -2.59
C VAL A 17 -10.75 0.66 -2.52
N ARG A 18 -11.29 0.49 -1.34
CA ARG A 18 -12.52 -0.26 -1.19
C ARG A 18 -13.66 0.38 -1.97
N GLU A 19 -13.76 1.70 -1.89
CA GLU A 19 -14.80 2.41 -2.62
C GLU A 19 -14.68 2.20 -4.12
N ARG A 20 -13.43 2.21 -4.62
CA ARG A 20 -13.24 1.98 -6.03
C ARG A 20 -13.66 0.59 -6.45
N ILE A 21 -13.34 -0.38 -5.62
CA ILE A 21 -13.70 -1.76 -5.93
C ILE A 21 -15.22 -1.93 -5.88
N GLU A 22 -15.85 -1.34 -4.89
CA GLU A 22 -17.30 -1.45 -4.77
C GLU A 22 -17.98 -0.72 -5.91
N GLY A 23 -17.35 0.30 -6.46
CA GLY A 23 -17.90 1.02 -7.58
C GLY A 23 -17.67 0.35 -8.92
N GLY A 24 -17.05 -0.83 -8.90
CA GLY A 24 -16.88 -1.56 -10.15
C GLY A 24 -15.46 -1.70 -10.64
N ALA A 25 -14.50 -1.08 -9.97
CA ALA A 25 -13.12 -1.19 -10.39
C ALA A 25 -12.58 -2.53 -9.93
N THR A 26 -12.42 -3.44 -10.85
CA THR A 26 -11.96 -4.76 -10.49
C THR A 26 -10.57 -5.07 -10.97
N ASP A 27 -9.93 -4.15 -11.66
CA ASP A 27 -8.58 -4.38 -12.15
C ASP A 27 -7.60 -4.00 -11.06
N LEU A 28 -7.17 -4.97 -10.30
CA LEU A 28 -6.28 -4.72 -9.18
C LEU A 28 -4.92 -4.23 -9.64
N ALA A 29 -4.47 -4.70 -10.81
CA ALA A 29 -3.18 -4.23 -11.33
C ALA A 29 -3.23 -2.74 -11.62
N LYS A 30 -4.33 -2.27 -12.13
CA LYS A 30 -4.48 -0.87 -12.43
C LYS A 30 -4.54 -0.04 -11.15
N LEU A 31 -5.26 -0.52 -10.15
CA LEU A 31 -5.31 0.17 -8.88
C LEU A 31 -3.93 0.23 -8.24
N ALA A 32 -3.20 -0.88 -8.30
CA ALA A 32 -1.86 -0.90 -7.73
C ALA A 32 -0.93 0.06 -8.46
N ALA A 33 -1.07 0.15 -9.78
CA ALA A 33 -0.25 1.08 -10.55
C ALA A 33 -0.54 2.52 -10.17
N MET A 34 -1.80 2.84 -9.94
CA MET A 34 -2.15 4.21 -9.54
C MET A 34 -1.60 4.54 -8.17
N MET A 35 -1.62 3.57 -7.26
CA MET A 35 -1.04 3.80 -5.95
C MET A 35 0.46 3.96 -6.04
N ALA A 36 1.09 3.22 -6.94
CA ALA A 36 2.53 3.37 -7.15
C ALA A 36 2.86 4.76 -7.68
N GLU A 37 2.00 5.31 -8.53
CA GLU A 37 2.22 6.67 -9.01
C GLU A 37 2.18 7.67 -7.86
N SER A 38 1.23 7.49 -6.96
CA SER A 38 1.14 8.38 -5.81
C SER A 38 2.38 8.26 -4.94
N LEU A 39 2.88 7.07 -4.77
CA LEU A 39 4.09 6.88 -3.99
C LEU A 39 5.29 7.54 -4.68
N ALA A 40 5.35 7.44 -5.99
CA ALA A 40 6.42 8.10 -6.74
C ALA A 40 6.35 9.61 -6.55
N ASP A 41 5.15 10.17 -6.60
CA ASP A 41 5.00 11.60 -6.38
C ASP A 41 5.50 11.99 -4.99
N LEU A 42 5.23 11.15 -4.01
CA LEU A 42 5.69 11.42 -2.66
C LEU A 42 7.22 11.41 -2.59
N VAL A 43 7.83 10.44 -3.23
CA VAL A 43 9.28 10.34 -3.23
C VAL A 43 9.90 11.54 -3.93
N LEU A 44 9.22 12.06 -4.94
CA LEU A 44 9.73 13.20 -5.67
C LEU A 44 9.73 14.48 -4.84
N LEU A 45 9.03 14.50 -3.72
CA LEU A 45 9.09 15.64 -2.83
C LEU A 45 10.43 15.71 -2.10
N ALA A 46 11.14 14.60 -2.02
CA ALA A 46 12.42 14.61 -1.36
C ALA A 46 13.50 15.15 -2.28
N SER A 47 14.62 15.50 -1.70
CA SER A 47 15.73 16.00 -2.50
C SER A 47 16.22 14.90 -3.42
N LYS A 48 16.88 15.30 -4.46
CA LYS A 48 17.36 14.34 -5.45
C LYS A 48 18.26 13.30 -4.81
N GLU A 49 19.08 13.72 -3.86
CA GLU A 49 20.00 12.80 -3.24
C GLU A 49 19.31 11.77 -2.37
N ASP A 50 18.15 12.13 -1.84
CA ASP A 50 17.46 11.24 -0.92
C ASP A 50 16.49 10.31 -1.58
N ARG A 51 16.19 10.54 -2.85
CA ARG A 51 15.12 9.77 -3.50
C ARG A 51 15.40 8.29 -3.56
N ALA A 52 16.63 7.93 -3.89
CA ALA A 52 16.94 6.51 -4.03
C ALA A 52 16.82 5.79 -2.70
N GLY A 53 17.33 6.42 -1.63
CA GLY A 53 17.22 5.81 -0.31
C GLY A 53 15.78 5.70 0.15
N LEU A 54 15.00 6.74 -0.11
CA LEU A 54 13.60 6.74 0.29
C LEU A 54 12.83 5.66 -0.45
N MET A 55 13.10 5.52 -1.75
CA MET A 55 12.45 4.49 -2.52
C MET A 55 12.85 3.11 -2.05
N ALA A 56 14.13 2.91 -1.76
CA ALA A 56 14.59 1.61 -1.28
C ALA A 56 13.94 1.26 0.04
N ASP A 57 13.82 2.24 0.95
CA ASP A 57 13.18 2.01 2.23
C ASP A 57 11.71 1.66 2.05
N ALA A 58 11.04 2.36 1.15
CA ALA A 58 9.62 2.10 0.91
C ALA A 58 9.42 0.72 0.33
N LEU A 59 10.28 0.31 -0.59
CA LEU A 59 10.14 -1.00 -1.19
C LEU A 59 10.44 -2.11 -0.19
N ALA A 60 11.44 -1.90 0.66
CA ALA A 60 11.76 -2.89 1.68
C ALA A 60 10.60 -3.02 2.67
N HIS A 61 10.02 -1.90 3.06
CA HIS A 61 8.90 -1.91 3.97
C HIS A 61 7.69 -2.59 3.34
N PHE A 62 7.43 -2.27 2.08
CA PHE A 62 6.33 -2.87 1.35
C PHE A 62 6.50 -4.38 1.28
N GLY A 63 7.71 -4.85 0.93
CA GLY A 63 7.96 -6.28 0.84
C GLY A 63 7.79 -6.97 2.18
N SER A 64 8.26 -6.34 3.24
CA SER A 64 8.15 -6.92 4.57
C SER A 64 6.70 -7.08 4.99
N ILE A 65 5.90 -6.03 4.79
CA ILE A 65 4.50 -6.08 5.15
C ILE A 65 3.76 -7.11 4.29
N LEU A 66 4.10 -7.17 3.03
CA LEU A 66 3.45 -8.10 2.13
C LEU A 66 3.71 -9.54 2.56
N LEU A 67 4.94 -9.82 2.97
CA LEU A 67 5.25 -11.17 3.44
C LEU A 67 4.51 -11.49 4.72
N GLU A 68 4.49 -10.56 5.66
CA GLU A 68 3.81 -10.82 6.92
C GLU A 68 2.33 -11.01 6.74
N LYS A 69 1.70 -10.10 6.04
CA LYS A 69 0.26 -10.18 5.87
C LYS A 69 -0.12 -11.31 4.93
N GLY A 70 0.72 -11.58 3.96
CA GLY A 70 0.47 -12.68 3.06
C GLY A 70 0.50 -14.00 3.78
N ASP A 71 1.47 -14.17 4.69
CA ASP A 71 1.56 -15.38 5.47
C ASP A 71 0.32 -15.55 6.33
N GLU A 72 -0.15 -14.48 6.93
CA GLU A 72 -1.33 -14.56 7.75
C GLU A 72 -2.56 -14.95 6.95
N LEU A 73 -2.70 -14.36 5.79
CA LEU A 73 -3.82 -14.69 4.93
C LEU A 73 -3.75 -16.13 4.46
N ASP A 74 -2.57 -16.55 4.07
CA ASP A 74 -2.41 -17.89 3.56
C ASP A 74 -2.59 -18.91 4.67
N ALA A 75 -2.14 -18.60 5.86
CA ALA A 75 -2.35 -19.51 6.97
C ALA A 75 -3.83 -19.69 7.27
N GLY A 76 -4.56 -18.59 7.24
CA GLY A 76 -5.98 -18.66 7.49
C GLY A 76 -6.74 -19.41 6.44
N ARG A 77 -6.25 -19.34 5.17
CA ARG A 77 -6.91 -20.00 4.12
C ARG A 77 -6.37 -21.36 3.93
N SER A 78 -5.12 -21.56 4.13
CA SER A 78 -4.51 -22.76 3.75
C SER A 78 -4.79 -23.88 4.66
N GLY A 79 -5.27 -23.61 5.80
CA GLY A 79 -5.72 -24.69 6.59
C GLY A 79 -6.62 -25.56 5.79
N ALA A 80 -7.21 -24.97 4.79
CA ALA A 80 -8.11 -25.72 4.03
C ALA A 80 -7.47 -26.40 2.87
N THR A 81 -6.36 -25.93 2.42
CA THR A 81 -5.89 -26.50 1.22
C THR A 81 -4.81 -27.42 1.38
N HIS A 82 -4.26 -27.49 2.46
CA HIS A 82 -3.26 -28.44 2.56
C HIS A 82 -3.72 -29.45 3.45
#